data_64dbfbd92ed8755f4f307b88acd7e784
#
_entry.id   64dbfbd92ed8755f4f307b88acd7e784
#
_cell.length_a   1.000
_cell.length_b   1.000
_cell.length_c   1.000
_cell.angle_alpha   90.00
_cell.angle_beta   90.00
_cell.angle_gamma   90.00
#
_symmetry.space_group_name_H-M   'P 1'
#
loop_
_entity.id
_entity.type
_entity.pdbx_description
1 polymer ?
#
loop_
_entity_poly.entity_id
_entity_poly.type
_entity_poly.pdbx_seq_one_letter_code
_entity_poly.pdbx_strand_id
1 'polypeptide(L)'
;MHRPLALPLALIAIFTAPASAQEFGVYTRVFNVAGAASKTTPEVIVRSLTLFRSGAVYDTIHSAGEVTIFEPSRRRFVIVNGPRRLTTELSFEEIDKSLKKAELATREYIAQLRRKGDARSLAAAAPLLAQLDPGFSEQFDAPSATLLLPGRGFRYRVNCTRTPSSANIDRLAFNAARGRYLEYADWTAKLNYLLHPRALFPAPRIALNQALKTRKLLPLTVELRDNSSGGFHLRAEHQYHWKLTGKDRDDIRHWNSLRTAGTLRRVKFAEYRRRLVTRR
;
A
#
# COMPACT_ATOMS: atom_id res chain seq x y z
N MET A 1 -25.36 29.07 64.88
CA MET A 1 -25.12 29.79 63.58
C MET A 1 -23.95 29.12 62.87
N HIS A 2 -24.23 28.17 61.97
CA HIS A 2 -23.19 27.49 61.19
C HIS A 2 -23.28 28.00 59.78
N ARG A 3 -22.18 28.62 59.30
CA ARG A 3 -22.00 29.02 57.88
C ARG A 3 -21.41 27.84 57.11
N PRO A 4 -21.97 27.43 55.97
CA PRO A 4 -21.32 26.45 55.09
C PRO A 4 -20.23 27.12 54.26
N LEU A 5 -19.03 26.54 54.27
CA LEU A 5 -17.94 26.85 53.32
C LEU A 5 -18.29 26.25 51.95
N ALA A 6 -18.50 27.12 50.98
CA ALA A 6 -18.60 26.68 49.58
C ALA A 6 -17.19 26.57 48.97
N LEU A 7 -16.80 25.35 48.61
CA LEU A 7 -15.56 25.07 47.87
C LEU A 7 -15.83 25.34 46.38
N PRO A 8 -15.03 26.15 45.66
CA PRO A 8 -15.16 26.30 44.22
C PRO A 8 -14.57 25.07 43.50
N LEU A 9 -15.39 24.35 42.77
CA LEU A 9 -14.99 23.27 41.86
C LEU A 9 -14.32 23.89 40.63
N ALA A 10 -12.99 23.88 40.60
CA ALA A 10 -12.25 24.32 39.43
C ALA A 10 -12.36 23.26 38.32
N LEU A 11 -13.13 23.58 37.28
CA LEU A 11 -13.29 22.77 36.08
C LEU A 11 -11.99 22.89 35.25
N ILE A 12 -11.08 21.91 35.32
CA ILE A 12 -9.89 21.81 34.48
C ILE A 12 -10.35 21.37 33.10
N ALA A 13 -10.52 22.31 32.16
CA ALA A 13 -10.71 22.03 30.75
C ALA A 13 -9.42 21.47 30.18
N ILE A 14 -9.33 20.14 30.01
CA ILE A 14 -8.23 19.49 29.30
C ILE A 14 -8.40 19.82 27.81
N PHE A 15 -7.71 20.86 27.35
CA PHE A 15 -7.53 21.11 25.92
C PHE A 15 -6.67 19.99 25.33
N THR A 16 -7.29 18.93 24.83
CA THR A 16 -6.60 18.00 23.93
C THR A 16 -6.31 18.75 22.64
N ALA A 17 -5.11 19.32 22.52
CA ALA A 17 -4.64 19.82 21.23
C ALA A 17 -4.78 18.68 20.20
N PRO A 18 -5.41 18.89 19.03
CA PRO A 18 -5.47 17.87 18.00
C PRO A 18 -4.02 17.51 17.66
N ALA A 19 -3.65 16.25 17.87
CA ALA A 19 -2.34 15.76 17.47
C ALA A 19 -2.21 16.04 15.97
N SER A 20 -1.41 17.04 15.62
CA SER A 20 -1.14 17.42 14.24
C SER A 20 -0.69 16.16 13.52
N ALA A 21 -1.55 15.59 12.68
CA ALA A 21 -1.24 14.38 11.95
C ALA A 21 0.02 14.65 11.13
N GLN A 22 1.14 13.98 11.49
CA GLN A 22 2.43 14.15 10.84
C GLN A 22 2.25 14.08 9.31
N GLU A 23 2.59 15.17 8.61
CA GLU A 23 2.64 15.22 7.15
C GLU A 23 3.98 14.66 6.69
N PHE A 24 3.97 13.73 5.75
CA PHE A 24 5.18 13.17 5.17
C PHE A 24 4.94 12.66 3.75
N GLY A 25 6.02 12.49 2.99
CA GLY A 25 6.01 11.91 1.66
C GLY A 25 6.88 10.66 1.56
N VAL A 26 6.53 9.78 0.64
CA VAL A 26 7.33 8.59 0.29
C VAL A 26 7.52 8.58 -1.22
N TYR A 27 8.76 8.75 -1.64
CA TYR A 27 9.14 8.54 -3.04
C TYR A 27 9.57 7.08 -3.22
N THR A 28 8.94 6.37 -4.15
CA THR A 28 9.22 4.96 -4.40
C THR A 28 9.70 4.76 -5.83
N ARG A 29 10.80 4.00 -5.97
CA ARG A 29 11.28 3.48 -7.26
C ARG A 29 11.16 1.97 -7.24
N VAL A 30 10.58 1.41 -8.29
CA VAL A 30 10.52 -0.05 -8.46
C VAL A 30 11.39 -0.44 -9.64
N PHE A 31 12.25 -1.41 -9.41
CA PHE A 31 13.19 -1.95 -10.39
C PHE A 31 12.84 -3.38 -10.76
N ASN A 32 12.98 -3.72 -12.04
CA ASN A 32 13.11 -5.11 -12.44
C ASN A 32 14.56 -5.54 -12.28
N VAL A 33 14.82 -6.49 -11.39
CA VAL A 33 16.16 -7.01 -11.11
C VAL A 33 16.32 -8.46 -11.58
N ALA A 34 15.32 -9.01 -12.30
CA ALA A 34 15.44 -10.29 -12.97
C ALA A 34 16.51 -10.18 -14.09
N GLY A 35 17.56 -10.98 -14.00
CA GLY A 35 18.67 -10.94 -14.98
C GLY A 35 19.79 -9.92 -14.66
N ALA A 36 19.74 -9.20 -13.54
CA ALA A 36 20.78 -8.25 -13.10
C ALA A 36 22.16 -8.89 -12.75
N ALA A 37 22.34 -10.18 -13.02
CA ALA A 37 23.67 -10.81 -13.06
C ALA A 37 24.53 -10.30 -14.25
N SER A 38 23.93 -9.65 -15.24
CA SER A 38 24.58 -8.93 -16.34
C SER A 38 24.86 -7.48 -15.88
N LYS A 39 26.03 -6.93 -16.20
CA LYS A 39 26.60 -5.63 -15.78
C LYS A 39 25.78 -4.36 -16.09
N THR A 40 24.47 -4.46 -16.33
CA THR A 40 23.58 -3.35 -16.62
C THR A 40 22.88 -2.86 -15.36
N THR A 41 22.80 -1.54 -15.21
CA THR A 41 22.01 -0.91 -14.14
C THR A 41 20.56 -1.37 -14.23
N PRO A 42 19.93 -1.84 -13.12
CA PRO A 42 18.54 -2.31 -13.16
C PRO A 42 17.58 -1.22 -13.66
N GLU A 43 16.66 -1.60 -14.54
CA GLU A 43 15.68 -0.69 -15.11
C GLU A 43 14.65 -0.27 -14.06
N VAL A 44 14.37 1.03 -13.96
CA VAL A 44 13.27 1.58 -13.16
C VAL A 44 11.98 1.44 -13.95
N ILE A 45 11.10 0.53 -13.50
CA ILE A 45 9.81 0.26 -14.15
C ILE A 45 8.66 1.12 -13.63
N VAL A 46 8.75 1.60 -12.36
CA VAL A 46 7.74 2.48 -11.75
C VAL A 46 8.41 3.53 -10.88
N ARG A 47 7.88 4.75 -10.93
CA ARG A 47 8.15 5.82 -9.96
C ARG A 47 6.82 6.33 -9.42
N SER A 48 6.66 6.32 -8.10
CA SER A 48 5.48 6.88 -7.44
C SER A 48 5.86 7.85 -6.34
N LEU A 49 4.95 8.78 -6.07
CA LEU A 49 5.00 9.70 -4.96
C LEU A 49 3.72 9.54 -4.14
N THR A 50 3.89 9.16 -2.87
CA THR A 50 2.79 8.97 -1.92
C THR A 50 2.87 10.04 -0.85
N LEU A 51 1.85 10.91 -0.75
CA LEU A 51 1.80 12.04 0.18
C LEU A 51 0.74 11.81 1.25
N PHE A 52 1.15 11.87 2.51
CA PHE A 52 0.28 11.73 3.68
C PHE A 52 -0.04 13.09 4.25
N ARG A 53 -1.32 13.49 4.23
CA ARG A 53 -1.76 14.80 4.72
C ARG A 53 -3.19 14.77 5.23
N SER A 54 -3.44 15.40 6.38
CA SER A 54 -4.80 15.66 6.92
C SER A 54 -5.70 14.42 6.95
N GLY A 55 -5.13 13.26 7.32
CA GLY A 55 -5.88 11.99 7.40
C GLY A 55 -6.13 11.29 6.06
N ALA A 56 -5.75 11.88 4.93
CA ALA A 56 -5.80 11.24 3.62
C ALA A 56 -4.40 10.89 3.09
N VAL A 57 -4.34 10.01 2.08
CA VAL A 57 -3.11 9.66 1.35
C VAL A 57 -3.35 9.87 -0.13
N TYR A 58 -2.42 10.55 -0.78
CA TYR A 58 -2.45 10.85 -2.21
C TYR A 58 -1.29 10.11 -2.86
N ASP A 59 -1.59 9.14 -3.71
CA ASP A 59 -0.58 8.34 -4.41
C ASP A 59 -0.66 8.57 -5.91
N THR A 60 0.45 8.97 -6.50
CA THR A 60 0.55 9.23 -7.93
C THR A 60 1.68 8.44 -8.56
N ILE A 61 1.40 7.85 -9.72
CA ILE A 61 2.40 7.25 -10.59
C ILE A 61 2.71 8.28 -11.69
N HIS A 62 3.94 8.74 -11.76
CA HIS A 62 4.37 9.83 -12.63
C HIS A 62 3.97 9.68 -14.11
N SER A 63 3.99 8.45 -14.62
CA SER A 63 3.68 8.15 -16.02
C SER A 63 2.19 8.01 -16.34
N ALA A 64 1.32 7.92 -15.31
CA ALA A 64 -0.10 7.58 -15.51
C ALA A 64 -1.04 8.80 -15.55
N GLY A 65 -0.60 9.96 -15.03
CA GLY A 65 -1.46 11.14 -14.86
C GLY A 65 -2.69 10.87 -13.97
N GLU A 66 -2.56 9.86 -13.12
CA GLU A 66 -3.60 9.39 -12.21
C GLU A 66 -3.14 9.61 -10.77
N VAL A 67 -4.06 10.03 -9.92
CA VAL A 67 -3.88 10.04 -8.48
C VAL A 67 -4.94 9.17 -7.81
N THR A 68 -4.49 8.30 -6.92
CA THR A 68 -5.32 7.51 -6.04
C THR A 68 -5.35 8.17 -4.67
N ILE A 69 -6.54 8.54 -4.19
CA ILE A 69 -6.75 9.19 -2.90
C ILE A 69 -7.36 8.17 -1.95
N PHE A 70 -6.64 7.83 -0.89
CA PHE A 70 -7.09 6.95 0.19
C PHE A 70 -7.67 7.81 1.32
N GLU A 71 -8.95 7.62 1.61
CA GLU A 71 -9.70 8.33 2.67
C GLU A 71 -10.15 7.32 3.75
N PRO A 72 -9.30 6.94 4.72
CA PRO A 72 -9.61 5.91 5.70
C PRO A 72 -10.83 6.26 6.58
N SER A 73 -10.99 7.52 6.97
CA SER A 73 -12.14 7.98 7.74
C SER A 73 -13.48 7.83 7.00
N ARG A 74 -13.44 7.89 5.67
CA ARG A 74 -14.59 7.68 4.78
C ARG A 74 -14.65 6.26 4.22
N ARG A 75 -13.71 5.41 4.62
CA ARG A 75 -13.60 4.01 4.22
C ARG A 75 -13.67 3.80 2.68
N ARG A 76 -12.91 4.60 1.92
CA ARG A 76 -12.92 4.54 0.46
C ARG A 76 -11.62 4.97 -0.18
N PHE A 77 -11.52 4.64 -1.45
CA PHE A 77 -10.61 5.25 -2.41
C PHE A 77 -11.37 6.13 -3.40
N VAL A 78 -10.72 7.22 -3.82
CA VAL A 78 -11.14 8.02 -4.97
C VAL A 78 -9.99 7.99 -5.97
N ILE A 79 -10.28 7.64 -7.22
CA ILE A 79 -9.29 7.64 -8.29
C ILE A 79 -9.63 8.78 -9.24
N VAL A 80 -8.66 9.65 -9.48
CA VAL A 80 -8.77 10.80 -10.37
C VAL A 80 -7.78 10.62 -11.51
N ASN A 81 -8.27 10.55 -12.74
CA ASN A 81 -7.46 10.45 -13.94
C ASN A 81 -7.68 11.70 -14.80
N GLY A 82 -6.77 12.67 -14.66
CA GLY A 82 -6.84 13.97 -15.34
C GLY A 82 -6.83 13.82 -16.87
N PRO A 83 -5.86 13.13 -17.48
CA PRO A 83 -5.77 12.96 -18.93
C PRO A 83 -7.01 12.33 -19.57
N ARG A 84 -7.68 11.43 -18.86
CA ARG A 84 -8.92 10.77 -19.34
C ARG A 84 -10.19 11.50 -18.92
N ARG A 85 -10.06 12.54 -18.12
CA ARG A 85 -11.17 13.27 -17.51
C ARG A 85 -12.17 12.35 -16.80
N LEU A 86 -11.66 11.37 -16.07
CA LEU A 86 -12.46 10.37 -15.35
C LEU A 86 -12.18 10.42 -13.85
N THR A 87 -13.23 10.17 -13.07
CA THR A 87 -13.10 9.87 -11.65
C THR A 87 -13.98 8.69 -11.27
N THR A 88 -13.54 7.90 -10.30
CA THR A 88 -14.32 6.79 -9.73
C THR A 88 -14.07 6.71 -8.23
N GLU A 89 -15.04 6.17 -7.51
CA GLU A 89 -14.93 5.87 -6.09
C GLU A 89 -15.13 4.38 -5.88
N LEU A 90 -14.47 3.85 -4.84
CA LEU A 90 -14.57 2.44 -4.45
C LEU A 90 -14.48 2.35 -2.92
N SER A 91 -15.54 1.84 -2.29
CA SER A 91 -15.56 1.64 -0.85
C SER A 91 -14.71 0.43 -0.43
N PHE A 92 -14.28 0.41 0.82
CA PHE A 92 -13.57 -0.73 1.39
C PHE A 92 -14.43 -2.01 1.38
N GLU A 93 -15.73 -1.85 1.57
CA GLU A 93 -16.67 -2.96 1.51
C GLU A 93 -16.75 -3.57 0.10
N GLU A 94 -16.82 -2.73 -0.95
CA GLU A 94 -16.81 -3.20 -2.35
C GLU A 94 -15.49 -3.90 -2.69
N ILE A 95 -14.36 -3.41 -2.17
CA ILE A 95 -13.05 -4.06 -2.32
C ILE A 95 -13.07 -5.44 -1.67
N ASP A 96 -13.41 -5.52 -0.38
CA ASP A 96 -13.41 -6.78 0.36
C ASP A 96 -14.39 -7.80 -0.23
N LYS A 97 -15.60 -7.37 -0.64
CA LYS A 97 -16.56 -8.22 -1.32
C LYS A 97 -16.02 -8.77 -2.65
N SER A 98 -15.37 -7.92 -3.44
CA SER A 98 -14.79 -8.32 -4.73
C SER A 98 -13.62 -9.29 -4.55
N LEU A 99 -12.76 -9.04 -3.56
CA LEU A 99 -11.65 -9.93 -3.22
C LEU A 99 -12.14 -11.29 -2.72
N LYS A 100 -13.12 -11.32 -1.81
CA LYS A 100 -13.70 -12.57 -1.32
C LYS A 100 -14.29 -13.41 -2.44
N LYS A 101 -15.00 -12.77 -3.39
CA LYS A 101 -15.51 -13.47 -4.57
C LYS A 101 -14.39 -14.06 -5.43
N ALA A 102 -13.34 -13.27 -5.70
CA ALA A 102 -12.20 -13.72 -6.48
C ALA A 102 -11.44 -14.86 -5.77
N GLU A 103 -11.26 -14.77 -4.47
CA GLU A 103 -10.62 -15.81 -3.65
C GLU A 103 -11.39 -17.13 -3.71
N LEU A 104 -12.72 -17.09 -3.52
CA LEU A 104 -13.57 -18.28 -3.59
C LEU A 104 -13.47 -18.95 -4.97
N ALA A 105 -13.63 -18.19 -6.04
CA ALA A 105 -13.50 -18.72 -7.40
C ALA A 105 -12.10 -19.31 -7.67
N THR A 106 -11.04 -18.68 -7.14
CA THR A 106 -9.67 -19.21 -7.30
C THR A 106 -9.47 -20.49 -6.50
N ARG A 107 -10.00 -20.60 -5.28
CA ARG A 107 -9.94 -21.82 -4.47
C ARG A 107 -10.69 -22.99 -5.13
N GLU A 108 -11.85 -22.73 -5.71
CA GLU A 108 -12.62 -23.71 -6.50
C GLU A 108 -11.82 -24.19 -7.72
N TYR A 109 -11.18 -23.27 -8.43
CA TYR A 109 -10.33 -23.59 -9.57
C TYR A 109 -9.11 -24.43 -9.17
N ILE A 110 -8.43 -24.06 -8.08
CA ILE A 110 -7.34 -24.86 -7.51
C ILE A 110 -7.82 -26.28 -7.17
N ALA A 111 -8.99 -26.43 -6.56
CA ALA A 111 -9.57 -27.73 -6.24
C ALA A 111 -9.86 -28.57 -7.49
N GLN A 112 -10.35 -27.94 -8.58
CA GLN A 112 -10.55 -28.61 -9.87
C GLN A 112 -9.22 -29.09 -10.46
N LEU A 113 -8.18 -28.26 -10.46
CA LEU A 113 -6.86 -28.64 -10.96
C LEU A 113 -6.26 -29.79 -10.16
N ARG A 114 -6.40 -29.79 -8.83
CA ARG A 114 -5.94 -30.87 -7.96
C ARG A 114 -6.69 -32.20 -8.18
N ARG A 115 -7.99 -32.14 -8.45
CA ARG A 115 -8.77 -33.34 -8.77
C ARG A 115 -8.35 -33.99 -10.10
N LYS A 116 -7.88 -33.21 -11.09
CA LYS A 116 -7.31 -33.77 -12.33
C LYS A 116 -6.02 -34.58 -12.06
N GLY A 117 -5.21 -34.14 -11.11
CA GLY A 117 -4.06 -34.88 -10.58
C GLY A 117 -2.86 -35.00 -11.50
N ASP A 118 -2.95 -34.56 -12.76
CA ASP A 118 -1.83 -34.59 -13.69
C ASP A 118 -0.79 -33.50 -13.35
N ALA A 119 0.46 -33.74 -13.75
CA ALA A 119 1.60 -32.86 -13.43
C ALA A 119 1.38 -31.41 -13.90
N ARG A 120 0.75 -31.21 -15.07
CA ARG A 120 0.47 -29.88 -15.62
C ARG A 120 -0.56 -29.13 -14.77
N SER A 121 -1.63 -29.82 -14.35
CA SER A 121 -2.67 -29.23 -13.50
C SER A 121 -2.13 -28.88 -12.12
N LEU A 122 -1.30 -29.75 -11.53
CA LEU A 122 -0.65 -29.47 -10.24
C LEU A 122 0.32 -28.27 -10.33
N ALA A 123 1.12 -28.22 -11.40
CA ALA A 123 2.01 -27.08 -11.67
C ALA A 123 1.22 -25.75 -11.84
N ALA A 124 0.05 -25.78 -12.48
CA ALA A 124 -0.81 -24.61 -12.62
C ALA A 124 -1.48 -24.16 -11.30
N ALA A 125 -1.77 -25.09 -10.39
CA ALA A 125 -2.37 -24.81 -9.09
C ALA A 125 -1.38 -24.18 -8.08
N ALA A 126 -0.10 -24.55 -8.14
CA ALA A 126 0.90 -24.14 -7.16
C ALA A 126 1.08 -22.63 -7.03
N PRO A 127 1.25 -21.83 -8.11
CA PRO A 127 1.40 -20.38 -8.01
C PRO A 127 0.13 -19.67 -7.53
N LEU A 128 -1.05 -20.19 -7.82
CA LEU A 128 -2.31 -19.66 -7.32
C LEU A 128 -2.44 -19.89 -5.82
N LEU A 129 -2.09 -21.07 -5.36
CA LEU A 129 -2.10 -21.39 -3.94
C LEU A 129 -1.09 -20.51 -3.18
N ALA A 130 0.11 -20.33 -3.71
CA ALA A 130 1.13 -19.49 -3.09
C ALA A 130 0.69 -18.03 -2.96
N GLN A 131 -0.14 -17.54 -3.88
CA GLN A 131 -0.71 -16.19 -3.79
C GLN A 131 -1.82 -16.07 -2.73
N LEU A 132 -2.60 -17.14 -2.50
CA LEU A 132 -3.66 -17.13 -1.49
C LEU A 132 -3.15 -17.47 -0.09
N ASP A 133 -2.16 -18.36 -0.03
CA ASP A 133 -1.51 -18.82 1.20
C ASP A 133 0.01 -18.97 0.97
N PRO A 134 0.76 -17.88 1.11
CA PRO A 134 2.20 -17.90 0.86
C PRO A 134 3.00 -18.77 1.84
N GLY A 135 2.46 -19.08 3.02
CA GLY A 135 3.10 -19.89 4.03
C GLY A 135 4.48 -19.37 4.42
N PHE A 136 4.59 -18.06 4.65
CA PHE A 136 5.87 -17.46 5.02
C PHE A 136 6.36 -17.91 6.38
N SER A 137 7.65 -18.24 6.47
CA SER A 137 8.40 -18.30 7.72
C SER A 137 9.13 -16.96 7.93
N GLU A 138 9.12 -16.48 9.17
CA GLU A 138 9.70 -15.16 9.48
C GLU A 138 11.09 -15.33 10.09
N GLN A 139 12.10 -14.66 9.49
CA GLN A 139 13.46 -14.57 9.98
C GLN A 139 13.85 -13.10 10.05
N PHE A 140 14.39 -12.66 11.19
CA PHE A 140 14.79 -11.27 11.38
C PHE A 140 16.22 -11.18 11.91
N ASP A 141 17.07 -10.54 11.13
CA ASP A 141 18.41 -10.18 11.54
C ASP A 141 18.40 -8.75 12.16
N ALA A 142 18.56 -8.70 13.46
CA ALA A 142 18.48 -7.45 14.22
C ALA A 142 19.63 -6.47 13.93
N PRO A 143 20.91 -6.93 13.80
CA PRO A 143 22.04 -6.07 13.46
C PRO A 143 21.89 -5.32 12.14
N SER A 144 21.46 -6.01 11.08
CA SER A 144 21.26 -5.40 9.76
C SER A 144 19.84 -4.84 9.55
N ALA A 145 18.94 -4.99 10.53
CA ALA A 145 17.52 -4.69 10.42
C ALA A 145 16.87 -5.31 9.15
N THR A 146 17.28 -6.52 8.80
CA THR A 146 16.79 -7.24 7.61
C THR A 146 15.74 -8.27 8.01
N LEU A 147 14.56 -8.17 7.38
CA LEU A 147 13.47 -9.14 7.50
C LEU A 147 13.45 -10.03 6.25
N LEU A 148 13.48 -11.36 6.46
CA LEU A 148 13.35 -12.36 5.42
C LEU A 148 12.05 -13.13 5.65
N LEU A 149 11.28 -13.30 4.57
CA LEU A 149 10.05 -14.09 4.54
C LEU A 149 10.13 -15.10 3.38
N PRO A 150 10.85 -16.22 3.52
CA PRO A 150 10.77 -17.29 2.55
C PRO A 150 9.39 -17.97 2.64
N GLY A 151 8.80 -18.27 1.50
CA GLY A 151 7.49 -18.90 1.39
C GLY A 151 7.40 -19.85 0.20
N ARG A 152 6.22 -20.42 -0.03
CA ARG A 152 5.99 -21.50 -1.00
C ARG A 152 6.23 -21.09 -2.46
N GLY A 153 5.94 -19.88 -2.86
CA GLY A 153 6.10 -19.39 -4.23
C GLY A 153 6.87 -18.09 -4.31
N PHE A 154 7.02 -17.44 -3.16
CA PHE A 154 7.59 -16.10 -3.07
C PHE A 154 8.60 -16.03 -1.93
N ARG A 155 9.52 -15.09 -2.09
CA ARG A 155 10.43 -14.68 -1.01
C ARG A 155 10.45 -13.17 -0.95
N TYR A 156 10.27 -12.63 0.26
CA TYR A 156 10.61 -11.24 0.56
C TYR A 156 11.96 -11.15 1.26
N ARG A 157 12.73 -10.12 0.88
CA ARG A 157 13.87 -9.59 1.63
C ARG A 157 13.63 -8.11 1.81
N VAL A 158 13.64 -7.64 3.06
CA VAL A 158 13.29 -6.26 3.37
C VAL A 158 14.33 -5.65 4.28
N ASN A 159 15.00 -4.59 3.82
CA ASN A 159 15.82 -3.76 4.69
C ASN A 159 14.91 -2.72 5.34
N CYS A 160 15.01 -2.59 6.65
CA CYS A 160 14.08 -1.82 7.46
C CYS A 160 14.80 -0.79 8.32
N THR A 161 14.01 0.11 8.93
CA THR A 161 14.45 0.95 10.03
C THR A 161 13.44 0.91 11.19
N ARG A 162 13.93 1.08 12.41
CA ARG A 162 13.13 1.25 13.64
C ARG A 162 13.10 2.68 14.15
N THR A 163 13.99 3.50 13.62
CA THR A 163 14.18 4.87 14.03
C THR A 163 14.18 5.78 12.82
N PRO A 164 13.78 7.02 12.96
CA PRO A 164 13.91 7.98 11.87
C PRO A 164 15.38 8.22 11.53
N SER A 165 15.67 8.33 10.25
CA SER A 165 17.01 8.71 9.75
C SER A 165 17.31 10.22 9.84
N SER A 166 16.35 10.99 10.36
CA SER A 166 16.41 12.46 10.41
C SER A 166 16.07 12.98 11.80
N ALA A 167 16.80 13.98 12.26
CA ALA A 167 16.49 14.71 13.49
C ALA A 167 15.17 15.52 13.43
N ASN A 168 14.56 15.62 12.25
CA ASN A 168 13.36 16.41 12.02
C ASN A 168 12.04 15.71 12.37
N ILE A 169 12.08 14.51 12.92
CA ILE A 169 10.91 13.76 13.36
C ILE A 169 11.19 13.08 14.69
N ASP A 170 10.31 13.31 15.66
CA ASP A 170 10.39 12.61 16.94
C ASP A 170 9.87 11.17 16.84
N ARG A 171 10.10 10.38 17.90
CA ARG A 171 9.76 8.96 17.93
C ARG A 171 8.25 8.71 17.87
N LEU A 172 7.43 9.59 18.45
CA LEU A 172 5.97 9.46 18.46
C LEU A 172 5.41 9.69 17.06
N ALA A 173 5.83 10.78 16.40
CA ALA A 173 5.45 11.11 15.03
C ALA A 173 5.93 10.02 14.03
N PHE A 174 7.14 9.48 14.20
CA PHE A 174 7.64 8.37 13.41
C PHE A 174 6.76 7.11 13.55
N ASN A 175 6.37 6.75 14.77
CA ASN A 175 5.50 5.60 15.01
C ASN A 175 4.11 5.80 14.38
N ALA A 176 3.55 7.01 14.46
CA ALA A 176 2.29 7.35 13.82
C ALA A 176 2.38 7.26 12.29
N ALA A 177 3.44 7.83 11.71
CA ALA A 177 3.70 7.76 10.26
C ALA A 177 3.85 6.32 9.76
N ARG A 178 4.60 5.48 10.50
CA ARG A 178 4.72 4.05 10.19
C ARG A 178 3.36 3.34 10.21
N GLY A 179 2.53 3.58 11.22
CA GLY A 179 1.19 3.00 11.29
C GLY A 179 0.33 3.37 10.08
N ARG A 180 0.31 4.65 9.69
CA ARG A 180 -0.42 5.15 8.52
C ARG A 180 0.12 4.57 7.21
N TYR A 181 1.44 4.47 7.07
CA TYR A 181 2.05 3.84 5.90
C TYR A 181 1.63 2.39 5.74
N LEU A 182 1.68 1.59 6.81
CA LEU A 182 1.32 0.17 6.76
C LEU A 182 -0.18 -0.03 6.51
N GLU A 183 -1.05 0.79 7.10
CA GLU A 183 -2.49 0.77 6.82
C GLU A 183 -2.78 1.06 5.33
N TYR A 184 -2.17 2.12 4.81
CA TYR A 184 -2.27 2.47 3.39
C TYR A 184 -1.75 1.32 2.50
N ALA A 185 -0.60 0.72 2.84
CA ALA A 185 0.00 -0.36 2.07
C ALA A 185 -0.88 -1.62 2.02
N ASP A 186 -1.61 -1.94 3.09
CA ASP A 186 -2.58 -3.05 3.12
C ASP A 186 -3.74 -2.79 2.15
N TRP A 187 -4.34 -1.61 2.23
CA TRP A 187 -5.47 -1.25 1.37
C TRP A 187 -5.07 -1.08 -0.10
N THR A 188 -3.89 -0.53 -0.35
CA THR A 188 -3.35 -0.40 -1.72
C THR A 188 -3.05 -1.76 -2.35
N ALA A 189 -2.55 -2.74 -1.59
CA ALA A 189 -2.38 -4.10 -2.09
C ALA A 189 -3.71 -4.72 -2.55
N LYS A 190 -4.78 -4.50 -1.78
CA LYS A 190 -6.14 -4.95 -2.13
C LYS A 190 -6.67 -4.23 -3.38
N LEU A 191 -6.53 -2.90 -3.45
CA LEU A 191 -6.96 -2.11 -4.60
C LEU A 191 -6.22 -2.49 -5.88
N ASN A 192 -4.90 -2.66 -5.81
CA ASN A 192 -4.06 -3.00 -6.96
C ASN A 192 -4.47 -4.32 -7.61
N TYR A 193 -4.85 -5.33 -6.83
CA TYR A 193 -5.39 -6.57 -7.37
C TYR A 193 -6.66 -6.35 -8.22
N LEU A 194 -7.51 -5.42 -7.82
CA LEU A 194 -8.72 -5.09 -8.57
C LEU A 194 -8.47 -4.20 -9.78
N LEU A 195 -7.47 -3.31 -9.72
CA LEU A 195 -7.14 -2.38 -10.81
C LEU A 195 -6.34 -3.04 -11.92
N HIS A 196 -5.43 -3.94 -11.59
CA HIS A 196 -4.43 -4.46 -12.53
C HIS A 196 -4.63 -5.96 -12.77
N PRO A 197 -4.94 -6.38 -14.02
CA PRO A 197 -5.26 -7.78 -14.33
C PRO A 197 -4.13 -8.79 -14.03
N ARG A 198 -2.88 -8.30 -13.89
CA ARG A 198 -1.69 -9.13 -13.60
C ARG A 198 -1.16 -8.95 -12.19
N ALA A 199 -1.87 -8.22 -11.34
CA ALA A 199 -1.45 -8.07 -9.95
C ALA A 199 -1.62 -9.38 -9.18
N LEU A 200 -0.71 -9.63 -8.26
CA LEU A 200 -0.82 -10.74 -7.32
C LEU A 200 -2.00 -10.52 -6.36
N PHE A 201 -2.55 -11.61 -5.84
CA PHE A 201 -3.43 -11.52 -4.68
C PHE A 201 -2.76 -10.73 -3.55
N PRO A 202 -3.53 -10.00 -2.73
CA PRO A 202 -2.95 -9.13 -1.70
C PRO A 202 -2.31 -9.89 -0.52
N ALA A 203 -2.63 -11.18 -0.33
CA ALA A 203 -2.19 -11.95 0.84
C ALA A 203 -0.67 -11.94 1.07
N PRO A 204 0.22 -12.10 0.07
CA PRO A 204 1.66 -12.01 0.29
C PRO A 204 2.10 -10.64 0.83
N ARG A 205 1.52 -9.54 0.30
CA ARG A 205 1.86 -8.19 0.76
C ARG A 205 1.31 -7.91 2.16
N ILE A 206 0.09 -8.35 2.45
CA ILE A 206 -0.53 -8.20 3.77
C ILE A 206 0.28 -8.98 4.82
N ALA A 207 0.74 -10.19 4.50
CA ALA A 207 1.60 -10.98 5.39
C ALA A 207 2.92 -10.24 5.70
N LEU A 208 3.57 -9.65 4.69
CA LEU A 208 4.74 -8.80 4.90
C LEU A 208 4.43 -7.61 5.82
N ASN A 209 3.35 -6.88 5.55
CA ASN A 209 2.97 -5.71 6.34
C ASN A 209 2.66 -6.08 7.80
N GLN A 210 2.06 -7.26 8.03
CA GLN A 210 1.82 -7.77 9.38
C GLN A 210 3.13 -8.06 10.13
N ALA A 211 4.11 -8.69 9.48
CA ALA A 211 5.44 -8.91 10.07
C ALA A 211 6.14 -7.57 10.40
N LEU A 212 6.09 -6.59 9.50
CA LEU A 212 6.61 -5.23 9.73
C LEU A 212 5.91 -4.55 10.91
N LYS A 213 4.59 -4.66 11.01
CA LYS A 213 3.78 -4.09 12.10
C LYS A 213 4.13 -4.70 13.45
N THR A 214 4.18 -6.03 13.53
CA THR A 214 4.53 -6.77 14.76
C THR A 214 5.92 -6.38 15.27
N ARG A 215 6.90 -6.23 14.36
CA ARG A 215 8.28 -5.85 14.72
C ARG A 215 8.51 -4.34 14.83
N LYS A 216 7.48 -3.53 14.59
CA LYS A 216 7.58 -2.06 14.61
C LYS A 216 8.62 -1.53 13.61
N LEU A 217 8.66 -2.11 12.41
CA LEU A 217 9.60 -1.79 11.35
C LEU A 217 8.96 -0.91 10.26
N LEU A 218 9.77 -0.04 9.64
CA LEU A 218 9.43 0.70 8.42
C LEU A 218 10.34 0.21 7.30
N PRO A 219 9.81 -0.23 6.14
CA PRO A 219 10.64 -0.75 5.05
C PRO A 219 11.37 0.39 4.33
N LEU A 220 12.66 0.19 4.04
CA LEU A 220 13.48 1.07 3.19
C LEU A 220 13.63 0.46 1.78
N THR A 221 13.89 -0.83 1.74
CA THR A 221 13.98 -1.58 0.48
C THR A 221 13.18 -2.86 0.62
N VAL A 222 12.34 -3.14 -0.36
CA VAL A 222 11.53 -4.37 -0.42
C VAL A 222 11.89 -5.12 -1.69
N GLU A 223 12.49 -6.29 -1.55
CA GLU A 223 12.68 -7.21 -2.66
C GLU A 223 11.62 -8.29 -2.61
N LEU A 224 11.00 -8.57 -3.76
CA LEU A 224 10.07 -9.67 -3.95
C LEU A 224 10.56 -10.52 -5.10
N ARG A 225 10.84 -11.78 -4.82
CA ARG A 225 11.25 -12.77 -5.81
C ARG A 225 10.20 -13.87 -5.93
N ASP A 226 9.81 -14.16 -7.16
CA ASP A 226 9.09 -15.37 -7.52
C ASP A 226 10.12 -16.52 -7.62
N ASN A 227 9.85 -17.63 -6.93
CA ASN A 227 10.75 -18.77 -6.87
C ASN A 227 10.59 -19.71 -8.10
N SER A 228 9.65 -19.43 -9.01
CA SER A 228 9.45 -20.23 -10.23
C SER A 228 10.56 -19.99 -11.26
N SER A 229 10.77 -20.96 -12.15
CA SER A 229 11.67 -20.80 -13.29
C SER A 229 11.15 -19.68 -14.20
N GLY A 230 11.99 -18.68 -14.49
CA GLY A 230 11.59 -17.49 -15.24
C GLY A 230 10.71 -16.52 -14.48
N GLY A 231 10.58 -16.71 -13.16
CA GLY A 231 9.83 -15.82 -12.29
C GLY A 231 10.40 -14.40 -12.22
N PHE A 232 9.59 -13.46 -11.79
CA PHE A 232 10.01 -12.07 -11.65
C PHE A 232 10.88 -11.86 -10.40
N HIS A 233 11.72 -10.83 -10.45
CA HIS A 233 12.45 -10.31 -9.29
C HIS A 233 12.34 -8.79 -9.28
N LEU A 234 11.61 -8.25 -8.31
CA LEU A 234 11.34 -6.84 -8.17
C LEU A 234 12.01 -6.29 -6.91
N ARG A 235 12.52 -5.07 -7.00
CA ARG A 235 13.04 -4.32 -5.87
C ARG A 235 12.38 -2.94 -5.82
N ALA A 236 11.70 -2.63 -4.72
CA ALA A 236 11.19 -1.31 -4.42
C ALA A 236 12.10 -0.61 -3.41
N GLU A 237 12.49 0.62 -3.70
CA GLU A 237 13.26 1.49 -2.79
C GLU A 237 12.36 2.64 -2.36
N HIS A 238 12.26 2.87 -1.04
CA HIS A 238 11.45 3.91 -0.43
C HIS A 238 12.33 4.99 0.19
N GLN A 239 12.12 6.23 -0.25
CA GLN A 239 12.75 7.41 0.33
C GLN A 239 11.69 8.22 1.08
N TYR A 240 11.85 8.39 2.39
CA TYR A 240 10.91 9.09 3.26
C TYR A 240 11.32 10.55 3.41
N HIS A 241 10.37 11.45 3.18
CA HIS A 241 10.49 12.89 3.40
C HIS A 241 9.55 13.26 4.54
N TRP A 242 10.11 13.55 5.72
CA TRP A 242 9.33 13.79 6.95
C TRP A 242 8.65 15.14 7.01
N LYS A 243 8.70 15.92 5.92
CA LYS A 243 8.02 17.19 5.76
C LYS A 243 7.64 17.37 4.30
N LEU A 244 6.39 17.73 4.05
CA LEU A 244 5.93 18.06 2.70
C LEU A 244 6.51 19.39 2.23
N THR A 245 6.90 19.44 0.97
CA THR A 245 7.35 20.67 0.29
C THR A 245 6.16 21.56 -0.05
N GLY A 246 6.42 22.80 -0.50
CA GLY A 246 5.38 23.68 -1.09
C GLY A 246 4.72 23.02 -2.29
N LYS A 247 5.54 22.43 -3.18
CA LYS A 247 5.06 21.71 -4.37
C LYS A 247 4.14 20.53 -4.02
N ASP A 248 4.48 19.71 -3.01
CA ASP A 248 3.62 18.60 -2.60
C ASP A 248 2.23 19.09 -2.15
N ARG A 249 2.20 20.21 -1.43
CA ARG A 249 0.93 20.81 -0.99
C ARG A 249 0.13 21.42 -2.14
N ASP A 250 0.80 21.98 -3.16
CA ASP A 250 0.18 22.49 -4.38
C ASP A 250 -0.41 21.35 -5.21
N ASP A 251 0.32 20.26 -5.36
CA ASP A 251 -0.15 19.06 -6.04
C ASP A 251 -1.42 18.51 -5.36
N ILE A 252 -1.43 18.39 -4.02
CA ILE A 252 -2.62 17.98 -3.26
C ILE A 252 -3.79 18.94 -3.47
N ARG A 253 -3.55 20.27 -3.46
CA ARG A 253 -4.61 21.25 -3.73
C ARG A 253 -5.16 21.10 -5.14
N HIS A 254 -4.30 20.92 -6.12
CA HIS A 254 -4.68 20.69 -7.51
C HIS A 254 -5.57 19.45 -7.67
N TRP A 255 -5.19 18.31 -7.10
CA TRP A 255 -5.99 17.08 -7.18
C TRP A 255 -7.35 17.21 -6.49
N ASN A 256 -7.42 17.89 -5.36
CA ASN A 256 -8.68 18.18 -4.69
C ASN A 256 -9.56 19.12 -5.52
N SER A 257 -9.00 20.15 -6.16
CA SER A 257 -9.73 21.03 -7.08
C SER A 257 -10.26 20.28 -8.29
N LEU A 258 -9.46 19.42 -8.93
CA LEU A 258 -9.92 18.58 -10.04
C LEU A 258 -11.11 17.71 -9.65
N ARG A 259 -11.05 17.12 -8.45
CA ARG A 259 -12.13 16.27 -7.93
C ARG A 259 -13.45 17.03 -7.74
N THR A 260 -13.39 18.30 -7.32
CA THR A 260 -14.57 19.12 -6.98
C THR A 260 -15.07 19.99 -8.12
N ALA A 261 -14.26 20.27 -9.15
CA ALA A 261 -14.57 21.20 -10.23
C ALA A 261 -15.69 20.74 -11.20
N GLY A 262 -16.25 19.54 -11.04
CA GLY A 262 -17.28 19.00 -11.93
C GLY A 262 -16.81 18.71 -13.37
N THR A 263 -15.54 18.93 -13.68
CA THR A 263 -14.96 18.75 -15.02
C THR A 263 -14.63 17.28 -15.35
N LEU A 264 -14.64 16.42 -14.35
CA LEU A 264 -14.36 14.98 -14.50
C LEU A 264 -15.68 14.19 -14.58
N ARG A 265 -15.76 13.31 -15.54
CA ARG A 265 -16.88 12.37 -15.63
C ARG A 265 -16.74 11.31 -14.55
N ARG A 266 -17.69 11.27 -13.62
CA ARG A 266 -17.79 10.18 -12.62
C ARG A 266 -18.34 8.91 -13.28
N VAL A 267 -17.64 7.80 -13.12
CA VAL A 267 -18.01 6.49 -13.65
C VAL A 267 -17.95 5.43 -12.55
N LYS A 268 -18.71 4.34 -12.72
CA LYS A 268 -18.59 3.17 -11.83
C LYS A 268 -17.21 2.52 -11.98
N PHE A 269 -16.69 1.91 -10.93
CA PHE A 269 -15.36 1.30 -10.93
C PHE A 269 -15.17 0.23 -12.03
N ALA A 270 -16.20 -0.60 -12.30
CA ALA A 270 -16.17 -1.57 -13.38
C ALA A 270 -16.01 -0.91 -14.77
N GLU A 271 -16.66 0.23 -15.00
CA GLU A 271 -16.50 1.02 -16.23
C GLU A 271 -15.10 1.64 -16.30
N TYR A 272 -14.63 2.20 -15.19
CA TYR A 272 -13.27 2.76 -15.09
C TYR A 272 -12.23 1.72 -15.52
N ARG A 273 -12.25 0.51 -14.93
CA ARG A 273 -11.34 -0.59 -15.28
C ARG A 273 -11.38 -0.94 -16.76
N ARG A 274 -12.58 -1.09 -17.35
CA ARG A 274 -12.71 -1.39 -18.78
C ARG A 274 -11.99 -0.34 -19.64
N ARG A 275 -12.18 0.95 -19.31
CA ARG A 275 -11.55 2.05 -20.04
C ARG A 275 -10.03 2.12 -19.87
N LEU A 276 -9.46 1.56 -18.79
CA LEU A 276 -8.01 1.43 -18.65
C LEU A 276 -7.42 0.43 -19.64
N VAL A 277 -8.14 -0.65 -19.95
CA VAL A 277 -7.67 -1.76 -20.78
C VAL A 277 -7.88 -1.48 -22.29
N THR A 278 -8.91 -0.72 -22.67
CA THR A 278 -9.35 -0.55 -24.07
C THR A 278 -8.48 0.41 -24.92
N ARG A 279 -7.38 0.97 -24.37
CA ARG A 279 -6.44 1.80 -25.13
C ARG A 279 -5.03 1.24 -25.03
N ARG A 280 -4.81 0.18 -25.77
CA ARG A 280 -3.50 -0.22 -26.26
C ARG A 280 -3.54 -0.33 -27.78
#